data_28efa12b0652d1ec91ed2aabefab409c
#
_entry.id   28efa12b0652d1ec91ed2aabefab409c
#
_cell.length_a   1.000
_cell.length_b   1.000
_cell.length_c   1.000
_cell.angle_alpha   90.00
_cell.angle_beta   90.00
_cell.angle_gamma   90.00
#
_symmetry.space_group_name_H-M   'P 1'
#
loop_
_entity.id
_entity.type
_entity.pdbx_description
1 polymer ?
#
loop_
_entity_poly.entity_id
_entity_poly.type
_entity_poly.pdbx_seq_one_letter_code
_entity_poly.pdbx_strand_id
1 'polypeptide(L)'
;MEPAYVKQAMEVYETLDEKRFFRVSLVDTEKLMQEEWRIKDNALAEEVEAKEPYVRAFVDFLLGNVIKCASVDELRQCKIGVTADCLLYQSYQLRRLNPDNYKKHVYIGEKSKKQRQKELAASLEKLEQDRAEYKERETEARNILAQEFLNDTVEEYQNLILDLSEKK
;
A
#
# COMPACT_ATOMS: atom_id res chain seq x y z
N MET A 1 1.48 5.11 21.02
CA MET A 1 2.69 5.19 21.87
C MET A 1 2.26 4.86 23.29
N GLU A 2 3.10 4.20 24.06
CA GLU A 2 2.79 3.95 25.48
C GLU A 2 2.73 5.27 26.27
N PRO A 3 1.77 5.43 27.22
CA PRO A 3 1.61 6.69 27.96
C PRO A 3 2.86 7.14 28.70
N ALA A 4 3.64 6.20 29.23
CA ALA A 4 4.88 6.51 29.97
C ALA A 4 5.94 7.29 29.16
N TYR A 5 5.90 7.22 27.83
CA TYR A 5 6.89 7.85 26.97
C TYR A 5 6.37 9.13 26.27
N VAL A 6 5.13 9.55 26.53
CA VAL A 6 4.51 10.69 25.84
C VAL A 6 5.33 11.98 25.99
N LYS A 7 5.76 12.30 27.21
CA LYS A 7 6.54 13.53 27.48
C LYS A 7 7.87 13.54 26.74
N GLN A 8 8.62 12.44 26.84
CA GLN A 8 9.90 12.31 26.11
C GLN A 8 9.73 12.39 24.60
N ALA A 9 8.68 11.79 24.07
CA ALA A 9 8.40 11.84 22.65
C ALA A 9 7.98 13.24 22.19
N MET A 10 7.26 14.02 23.00
CA MET A 10 6.94 15.41 22.72
C MET A 10 8.19 16.28 22.66
N GLU A 11 9.11 16.11 23.62
CA GLU A 11 10.40 16.80 23.64
C GLU A 11 11.21 16.49 22.36
N VAL A 12 11.27 15.22 21.96
CA VAL A 12 11.95 14.83 20.70
C VAL A 12 11.23 15.40 19.49
N TYR A 13 9.88 15.41 19.49
CA TYR A 13 9.09 15.92 18.38
C TYR A 13 9.34 17.40 18.12
N GLU A 14 9.52 18.22 19.18
CA GLU A 14 9.87 19.65 19.08
C GLU A 14 11.22 19.87 18.40
N THR A 15 12.14 18.91 18.46
CA THR A 15 13.47 19.01 17.83
C THR A 15 13.50 18.55 16.37
N LEU A 16 12.38 17.98 15.86
CA LEU A 16 12.33 17.48 14.48
C LEU A 16 12.25 18.63 13.47
N ASP A 17 12.91 18.44 12.33
CA ASP A 17 12.86 19.38 11.21
C ASP A 17 11.43 19.47 10.63
N GLU A 18 10.80 20.65 10.77
CA GLU A 18 9.44 20.92 10.30
C GLU A 18 9.25 20.60 8.83
N LYS A 19 10.22 20.88 7.96
CA LYS A 19 10.13 20.64 6.53
C LYS A 19 10.05 19.17 6.19
N ARG A 20 10.67 18.32 7.01
CA ARG A 20 10.74 16.88 6.78
C ARG A 20 9.61 16.13 7.45
N PHE A 21 9.10 16.62 8.60
CA PHE A 21 8.17 15.89 9.46
C PHE A 21 6.81 16.58 9.63
N PHE A 22 6.46 17.57 8.82
CA PHE A 22 5.21 18.34 8.95
C PHE A 22 3.92 17.52 8.87
N ARG A 23 3.95 16.28 8.38
CA ARG A 23 2.79 15.37 8.31
C ARG A 23 2.78 14.30 9.40
N VAL A 24 3.75 14.32 10.29
CA VAL A 24 3.80 13.40 11.42
C VAL A 24 3.01 14.01 12.57
N SER A 25 2.12 13.22 13.18
CA SER A 25 1.39 13.63 14.38
C SER A 25 1.69 12.68 15.53
N LEU A 26 1.78 13.25 16.72
CA LEU A 26 1.97 12.51 17.96
C LEU A 26 0.66 12.48 18.74
N VAL A 27 0.24 11.29 19.16
CA VAL A 27 -0.97 11.12 19.97
C VAL A 27 -0.62 11.16 21.44
N ASP A 28 -1.22 12.09 22.19
CA ASP A 28 -1.12 12.17 23.64
C ASP A 28 -2.03 11.09 24.27
N THR A 29 -1.45 9.91 24.42
CA THR A 29 -2.17 8.75 24.97
C THR A 29 -2.38 8.85 26.47
N GLU A 30 -1.58 9.66 27.20
CA GLU A 30 -1.75 9.90 28.62
C GLU A 30 -3.06 10.66 28.88
N LYS A 31 -3.29 11.77 28.17
CA LYS A 31 -4.57 12.51 28.27
C LYS A 31 -5.73 11.72 27.74
N LEU A 32 -5.52 11.03 26.62
CA LEU A 32 -6.59 10.24 25.99
C LEU A 32 -7.18 9.18 26.91
N MET A 33 -6.34 8.55 27.75
CA MET A 33 -6.79 7.55 28.71
C MET A 33 -7.48 8.14 29.95
N GLN A 34 -7.35 9.44 30.19
CA GLN A 34 -8.04 10.12 31.29
C GLN A 34 -9.49 10.49 30.94
N GLU A 35 -9.84 10.46 29.65
CA GLU A 35 -11.17 10.77 29.16
C GLU A 35 -12.02 9.50 28.97
N GLU A 36 -13.31 9.59 29.28
CA GLU A 36 -14.28 8.52 28.98
C GLU A 36 -14.88 8.73 27.61
N TRP A 37 -14.59 7.79 26.70
CA TRP A 37 -15.12 7.81 25.35
C TRP A 37 -16.43 7.03 25.25
N ARG A 38 -17.53 7.72 24.95
CA ARG A 38 -18.82 7.05 24.71
C ARG A 38 -18.83 6.45 23.32
N ILE A 39 -18.97 5.15 23.26
CA ILE A 39 -19.16 4.41 22.02
C ILE A 39 -20.65 4.34 21.76
N LYS A 40 -21.10 4.72 20.57
CA LYS A 40 -22.48 4.56 20.13
C LYS A 40 -22.75 3.12 19.71
N ASP A 41 -24.02 2.73 19.83
CA ASP A 41 -24.47 1.44 19.32
C ASP A 41 -24.19 1.35 17.81
N ASN A 42 -23.70 0.19 17.37
CA ASN A 42 -23.32 -0.08 15.99
C ASN A 42 -22.17 0.82 15.47
N ALA A 43 -21.29 1.29 16.36
CA ALA A 43 -20.14 2.08 15.98
C ALA A 43 -19.06 1.22 15.28
N LEU A 44 -18.30 1.85 14.41
CA LEU A 44 -17.18 1.19 13.73
C LEU A 44 -16.07 0.77 14.69
N ALA A 45 -15.98 1.41 15.88
CA ALA A 45 -15.05 1.04 16.93
C ALA A 45 -15.24 -0.41 17.42
N GLU A 46 -16.45 -0.98 17.33
CA GLU A 46 -16.75 -2.35 17.74
C GLU A 46 -16.05 -3.41 16.86
N GLU A 47 -15.73 -3.07 15.62
CA GLU A 47 -15.04 -3.97 14.68
C GLU A 47 -13.52 -4.08 14.96
N VAL A 48 -12.98 -3.23 15.81
CA VAL A 48 -11.55 -3.17 16.09
C VAL A 48 -11.24 -3.76 17.45
N GLU A 49 -10.51 -4.86 17.46
CA GLU A 49 -9.96 -5.43 18.69
C GLU A 49 -8.61 -4.77 18.99
N ALA A 50 -8.44 -4.24 20.20
CA ALA A 50 -7.19 -3.69 20.68
C ALA A 50 -6.81 -4.34 22.02
N LYS A 51 -5.59 -4.86 22.10
CA LYS A 51 -5.07 -5.51 23.33
C LYS A 51 -4.66 -4.48 24.37
N GLU A 52 -4.08 -3.39 23.93
CA GLU A 52 -3.54 -2.35 24.79
C GLU A 52 -4.60 -1.30 25.12
N PRO A 53 -4.79 -0.92 26.39
CA PRO A 53 -5.83 0.02 26.80
C PRO A 53 -5.71 1.40 26.11
N TYR A 54 -4.50 1.91 25.95
CA TYR A 54 -4.28 3.19 25.26
C TYR A 54 -4.59 3.13 23.75
N VAL A 55 -4.41 1.96 23.12
CA VAL A 55 -4.83 1.75 21.72
C VAL A 55 -6.36 1.67 21.65
N ARG A 56 -7.00 0.98 22.59
CA ARG A 56 -8.46 0.91 22.68
C ARG A 56 -9.07 2.30 22.85
N ALA A 57 -8.54 3.11 23.77
CA ALA A 57 -9.01 4.49 23.98
C ALA A 57 -8.88 5.33 22.71
N PHE A 58 -7.80 5.15 21.93
CA PHE A 58 -7.62 5.87 20.66
C PHE A 58 -8.61 5.41 19.58
N VAL A 59 -8.91 4.12 19.52
CA VAL A 59 -9.94 3.58 18.61
C VAL A 59 -11.32 4.13 18.98
N ASP A 60 -11.65 4.17 20.28
CA ASP A 60 -12.93 4.69 20.76
C ASP A 60 -13.09 6.18 20.47
N PHE A 61 -12.03 6.95 20.66
CA PHE A 61 -11.98 8.36 20.27
C PHE A 61 -12.25 8.56 18.77
N LEU A 62 -11.56 7.83 17.91
CA LEU A 62 -11.65 8.01 16.45
C LEU A 62 -12.94 7.46 15.85
N LEU A 63 -13.34 6.26 16.29
CA LEU A 63 -14.37 5.46 15.63
C LEU A 63 -15.64 5.27 16.46
N GLY A 64 -15.65 5.65 17.73
CA GLY A 64 -16.79 5.47 18.62
C GLY A 64 -18.04 6.25 18.20
N ASN A 65 -17.90 7.30 17.41
CA ASN A 65 -18.98 8.09 16.86
C ASN A 65 -19.30 7.80 15.37
N VAL A 66 -18.54 6.92 14.73
CA VAL A 66 -18.75 6.54 13.32
C VAL A 66 -19.69 5.35 13.26
N ILE A 67 -20.89 5.55 12.74
CA ILE A 67 -21.95 4.52 12.71
C ILE A 67 -21.85 3.68 11.44
N LYS A 68 -21.97 2.38 11.57
CA LYS A 68 -22.11 1.45 10.45
C LYS A 68 -23.56 1.51 9.95
N CYS A 69 -23.77 1.91 8.70
CA CYS A 69 -25.08 2.06 8.10
C CYS A 69 -25.25 1.09 6.92
N ALA A 70 -26.47 0.56 6.75
CA ALA A 70 -26.79 -0.33 5.65
C ALA A 70 -27.27 0.45 4.40
N SER A 71 -27.76 1.68 4.58
CA SER A 71 -28.33 2.48 3.50
C SER A 71 -27.93 3.96 3.58
N VAL A 72 -28.17 4.67 2.47
CA VAL A 72 -27.96 6.13 2.41
C VAL A 72 -28.95 6.89 3.31
N ASP A 73 -30.15 6.36 3.49
CA ASP A 73 -31.16 6.98 4.36
C ASP A 73 -30.72 6.93 5.84
N GLU A 74 -30.13 5.81 6.28
CA GLU A 74 -29.53 5.70 7.59
C GLU A 74 -28.34 6.66 7.77
N LEU A 75 -27.49 6.81 6.74
CA LEU A 75 -26.37 7.75 6.77
C LEU A 75 -26.81 9.18 7.05
N ARG A 76 -27.95 9.61 6.48
CA ARG A 76 -28.51 10.95 6.68
C ARG A 76 -28.99 11.20 8.12
N GLN A 77 -29.27 10.16 8.89
CA GLN A 77 -29.69 10.26 10.28
C GLN A 77 -28.50 10.36 11.24
N CYS A 78 -27.31 10.04 10.76
CA CYS A 78 -26.08 10.06 11.54
C CYS A 78 -25.31 11.37 11.36
N LYS A 79 -24.51 11.77 12.37
CA LYS A 79 -23.52 12.85 12.20
C LYS A 79 -22.34 12.39 11.35
N ILE A 80 -21.88 11.16 11.61
CA ILE A 80 -20.81 10.49 10.88
C ILE A 80 -21.25 9.04 10.70
N GLY A 81 -21.27 8.57 9.45
CA GLY A 81 -21.64 7.20 9.14
C GLY A 81 -20.91 6.68 7.91
N VAL A 82 -20.78 5.37 7.84
CA VAL A 82 -20.12 4.67 6.74
C VAL A 82 -20.92 3.45 6.33
N THR A 83 -20.96 3.14 5.01
CA THR A 83 -21.56 1.91 4.49
C THR A 83 -20.49 0.93 4.02
N ALA A 84 -20.87 -0.35 3.88
CA ALA A 84 -20.01 -1.38 3.30
C ALA A 84 -19.57 -1.06 1.85
N ASP A 85 -20.37 -0.28 1.11
CA ASP A 85 -20.07 0.19 -0.25
C ASP A 85 -19.12 1.38 -0.28
N CYS A 86 -18.42 1.66 0.82
CA CYS A 86 -17.46 2.76 0.94
C CYS A 86 -18.09 4.16 0.74
N LEU A 87 -19.32 4.37 1.15
CA LEU A 87 -19.93 5.70 1.27
C LEU A 87 -19.68 6.23 2.68
N LEU A 88 -19.11 7.41 2.79
CA LEU A 88 -18.90 8.15 4.04
C LEU A 88 -19.78 9.40 4.04
N TYR A 89 -20.55 9.56 5.11
CA TYR A 89 -21.30 10.78 5.39
C TYR A 89 -20.68 11.47 6.61
N GLN A 90 -20.26 12.71 6.43
CA GLN A 90 -19.65 13.53 7.48
C GLN A 90 -19.82 15.00 7.16
N SER A 91 -20.13 15.84 8.17
CA SER A 91 -20.26 17.30 8.00
C SER A 91 -21.25 17.67 6.88
N TYR A 92 -22.37 16.97 6.81
CA TYR A 92 -23.42 17.13 5.79
C TYR A 92 -22.98 16.80 4.35
N GLN A 93 -21.85 16.12 4.18
CA GLN A 93 -21.32 15.74 2.88
C GLN A 93 -21.31 14.22 2.73
N LEU A 94 -21.85 13.74 1.60
CA LEU A 94 -21.72 12.35 1.19
C LEU A 94 -20.52 12.23 0.23
N ARG A 95 -19.58 11.36 0.56
CA ARG A 95 -18.39 11.09 -0.26
C ARG A 95 -18.25 9.60 -0.50
N ARG A 96 -17.81 9.24 -1.70
CA ARG A 96 -17.39 7.87 -1.99
C ARG A 96 -15.88 7.73 -1.69
N LEU A 97 -15.54 6.80 -0.84
CA LEU A 97 -14.15 6.44 -0.57
C LEU A 97 -13.67 5.47 -1.66
N ASN A 98 -12.43 5.67 -2.14
CA ASN A 98 -11.88 4.75 -3.13
C ASN A 98 -11.40 3.46 -2.43
N PRO A 99 -12.04 2.29 -2.67
CA PRO A 99 -11.68 1.05 -2.01
C PRO A 99 -10.26 0.58 -2.34
N ASP A 100 -9.71 0.93 -3.50
CA ASP A 100 -8.37 0.52 -3.90
C ASP A 100 -7.29 1.12 -3.00
N ASN A 101 -7.51 2.33 -2.48
CA ASN A 101 -6.58 2.96 -1.54
C ASN A 101 -6.47 2.19 -0.22
N TYR A 102 -7.54 1.50 0.20
CA TYR A 102 -7.59 0.75 1.45
C TYR A 102 -7.15 -0.71 1.26
N LYS A 103 -7.48 -1.32 0.13
CA LYS A 103 -7.06 -2.69 -0.20
C LYS A 103 -5.55 -2.82 -0.39
N LYS A 104 -4.93 -1.81 -0.99
CA LYS A 104 -3.47 -1.80 -1.25
C LYS A 104 -2.61 -1.53 -0.02
N HIS A 105 -3.17 -0.89 1.00
CA HIS A 105 -2.45 -0.39 2.16
C HIS A 105 -3.08 -0.84 3.49
N VAL A 106 -3.26 -2.17 3.64
CA VAL A 106 -3.77 -2.73 4.89
C VAL A 106 -2.62 -2.85 5.88
N TYR A 107 -2.52 -1.91 6.82
CA TYR A 107 -1.42 -1.85 7.80
C TYR A 107 -1.84 -2.21 9.22
N ILE A 108 -3.12 -2.39 9.48
CA ILE A 108 -3.67 -2.59 10.82
C ILE A 108 -4.01 -4.06 11.05
N GLY A 109 -3.46 -4.62 12.15
CA GLY A 109 -3.74 -5.95 12.64
C GLY A 109 -2.76 -7.05 12.16
N GLU A 110 -2.56 -8.05 13.00
CA GLU A 110 -1.66 -9.17 12.72
C GLU A 110 -2.11 -10.04 11.53
N LYS A 111 -3.43 -10.21 11.37
CA LYS A 111 -4.01 -10.94 10.23
C LYS A 111 -3.69 -10.26 8.91
N SER A 112 -3.75 -8.93 8.88
CA SER A 112 -3.44 -8.12 7.70
C SER A 112 -1.97 -8.20 7.33
N LYS A 113 -1.05 -8.16 8.32
CA LYS A 113 0.38 -8.34 8.08
C LYS A 113 0.69 -9.69 7.43
N LYS A 114 0.14 -10.77 7.99
CA LYS A 114 0.33 -12.13 7.45
C LYS A 114 -0.26 -12.27 6.04
N GLN A 115 -1.45 -11.71 5.82
CA GLN A 115 -2.07 -11.72 4.50
C GLN A 115 -1.23 -10.95 3.49
N ARG A 116 -0.77 -9.75 3.85
CA ARG A 116 0.08 -8.92 3.01
C ARG A 116 1.43 -9.56 2.70
N GLN A 117 2.04 -10.23 3.68
CA GLN A 117 3.26 -11.00 3.46
C GLN A 117 3.06 -12.11 2.42
N LYS A 118 1.93 -12.84 2.49
CA LYS A 118 1.61 -13.89 1.49
C LYS A 118 1.41 -13.30 0.09
N GLU A 119 0.69 -12.18 -0.02
CA GLU A 119 0.46 -11.49 -1.29
C GLU A 119 1.77 -10.98 -1.91
N LEU A 120 2.65 -10.40 -1.08
CA LEU A 120 3.96 -9.94 -1.52
C LEU A 120 4.86 -11.10 -1.94
N ALA A 121 4.86 -12.21 -1.19
CA ALA A 121 5.63 -13.40 -1.55
C ALA A 121 5.16 -13.98 -2.89
N ALA A 122 3.86 -14.12 -3.10
CA ALA A 122 3.31 -14.57 -4.38
C ALA A 122 3.62 -13.61 -5.55
N SER A 123 3.61 -12.30 -5.29
CA SER A 123 3.98 -11.30 -6.30
C SER A 123 5.48 -11.35 -6.64
N LEU A 124 6.34 -11.59 -5.66
CA LEU A 124 7.78 -11.76 -5.88
C LEU A 124 8.05 -13.01 -6.71
N GLU A 125 7.45 -14.13 -6.36
CA GLU A 125 7.60 -15.38 -7.11
C GLU A 125 7.19 -15.23 -8.59
N LYS A 126 6.06 -14.54 -8.84
CA LYS A 126 5.61 -14.24 -10.20
C LYS A 126 6.61 -13.36 -10.94
N LEU A 127 7.11 -12.29 -10.31
CA LEU A 127 8.10 -11.40 -10.92
C LEU A 127 9.43 -12.11 -11.21
N GLU A 128 9.84 -13.07 -10.37
CA GLU A 128 11.03 -13.88 -10.60
C GLU A 128 10.84 -14.82 -11.81
N GLN A 129 9.65 -15.41 -11.96
CA GLN A 129 9.29 -16.22 -13.13
C GLN A 129 9.29 -15.38 -14.40
N ASP A 130 8.61 -14.24 -14.41
CA ASP A 130 8.57 -13.31 -15.54
C ASP A 130 10.00 -12.85 -15.91
N ARG A 131 10.83 -12.55 -14.93
CA ARG A 131 12.23 -12.16 -15.15
C ARG A 131 13.05 -13.28 -15.78
N ALA A 132 12.85 -14.52 -15.36
CA ALA A 132 13.55 -15.67 -15.96
C ALA A 132 13.14 -15.86 -17.43
N GLU A 133 11.85 -15.77 -17.75
CA GLU A 133 11.33 -15.85 -19.11
C GLU A 133 11.88 -14.74 -20.02
N TYR A 134 11.89 -13.48 -19.54
CA TYR A 134 12.46 -12.38 -20.31
C TYR A 134 13.96 -12.54 -20.54
N LYS A 135 14.70 -13.07 -19.57
CA LYS A 135 16.14 -13.32 -19.72
C LYS A 135 16.42 -14.43 -20.74
N GLU A 136 15.58 -15.46 -20.81
CA GLU A 136 15.67 -16.52 -21.82
C GLU A 136 15.41 -15.95 -23.22
N ARG A 137 14.34 -15.18 -23.39
CA ARG A 137 14.03 -14.49 -24.65
C ARG A 137 15.12 -13.52 -25.10
N GLU A 138 15.74 -12.79 -24.16
CA GLU A 138 16.87 -11.90 -24.45
C GLU A 138 18.07 -12.71 -24.97
N THR A 139 18.33 -13.88 -24.39
CA THR A 139 19.45 -14.74 -24.80
C THR A 139 19.20 -15.31 -26.20
N GLU A 140 17.98 -15.77 -26.48
CA GLU A 140 17.58 -16.24 -27.81
C GLU A 140 17.70 -15.14 -28.85
N ALA A 141 17.21 -13.93 -28.59
CA ALA A 141 17.31 -12.79 -29.49
C ALA A 141 18.78 -12.42 -29.78
N ARG A 142 19.65 -12.44 -28.78
CA ARG A 142 21.08 -12.20 -28.94
C ARG A 142 21.74 -13.28 -29.81
N ASN A 143 21.35 -14.54 -29.67
CA ASN A 143 21.86 -15.65 -30.46
C ASN A 143 21.42 -15.52 -31.94
N ILE A 144 20.17 -15.15 -32.19
CA ILE A 144 19.66 -14.90 -33.56
C ILE A 144 20.44 -13.77 -34.23
N LEU A 145 20.60 -12.64 -33.55
CA LEU A 145 21.36 -11.50 -34.06
C LEU A 145 22.83 -11.87 -34.36
N ALA A 146 23.45 -12.67 -33.50
CA ALA A 146 24.82 -13.14 -33.73
C ALA A 146 24.92 -14.08 -34.93
N GLN A 147 23.91 -14.91 -35.22
CA GLN A 147 23.87 -15.77 -36.39
C GLN A 147 23.64 -14.97 -37.70
N GLU A 148 22.74 -13.98 -37.66
CA GLU A 148 22.53 -13.08 -38.83
C GLU A 148 23.80 -12.32 -39.18
N PHE A 149 24.50 -11.77 -38.16
CA PHE A 149 25.77 -11.07 -38.41
C PHE A 149 26.87 -11.99 -39.00
N LEU A 150 26.91 -13.25 -38.57
CA LEU A 150 27.85 -14.23 -39.13
C LEU A 150 27.51 -14.60 -40.58
N ASN A 151 26.22 -14.73 -40.90
CA ASN A 151 25.76 -15.02 -42.27
C ASN A 151 26.10 -13.89 -43.25
N ASP A 152 25.80 -12.64 -42.84
CA ASP A 152 26.13 -11.45 -43.66
C ASP A 152 27.62 -11.35 -43.96
N THR A 153 28.47 -11.61 -42.96
CA THR A 153 29.95 -11.61 -43.16
C THR A 153 30.39 -12.74 -44.08
N VAL A 154 29.81 -13.91 -44.05
CA VAL A 154 30.13 -15.03 -44.93
C VAL A 154 29.74 -14.71 -46.39
N GLU A 155 28.56 -14.13 -46.59
CA GLU A 155 28.12 -13.68 -47.94
C GLU A 155 29.03 -12.60 -48.52
N GLU A 156 29.47 -11.62 -47.72
CA GLU A 156 30.44 -10.63 -48.16
C GLU A 156 31.77 -11.24 -48.58
N TYR A 157 32.31 -12.20 -47.85
CA TYR A 157 33.53 -12.92 -48.23
C TYR A 157 33.33 -13.77 -49.47
N GLN A 158 32.20 -14.42 -49.64
CA GLN A 158 31.89 -15.20 -50.86
C GLN A 158 31.84 -14.31 -52.09
N ASN A 159 31.18 -13.15 -52.00
CA ASN A 159 31.13 -12.17 -53.11
C ASN A 159 32.50 -11.62 -53.47
N LEU A 160 33.36 -11.32 -52.49
CA LEU A 160 34.74 -10.89 -52.71
C LEU A 160 35.58 -11.96 -53.41
N ILE A 161 35.41 -13.24 -53.09
CA ILE A 161 36.11 -14.36 -53.75
C ILE A 161 35.64 -14.51 -55.22
N LEU A 162 34.35 -14.36 -55.49
CA LEU A 162 33.79 -14.38 -56.80
C LEU A 162 34.35 -13.23 -57.70
N ASP A 163 34.34 -12.01 -57.20
CA ASP A 163 34.89 -10.82 -57.82
C ASP A 163 36.38 -10.96 -58.15
N LEU A 164 37.14 -11.61 -57.27
CA LEU A 164 38.57 -11.87 -57.54
C LEU A 164 38.80 -13.00 -58.57
N SER A 165 37.88 -13.93 -58.72
CA SER A 165 37.96 -15.00 -59.73
C SER A 165 37.59 -14.53 -61.11
N GLU A 166 36.71 -13.53 -61.24
CA GLU A 166 36.34 -12.95 -62.57
C GLU A 166 37.36 -11.95 -63.12
N LYS A 167 38.27 -11.46 -62.29
CA LYS A 167 39.33 -10.52 -62.69
C LYS A 167 40.63 -11.19 -63.08
N LYS A 168 40.67 -12.51 -63.23
CA LYS A 168 41.78 -13.28 -63.82
C LYS A 168 41.48 -13.72 -65.22
#